data_85486074d94a6a520e61611ebb4f6c90
#
_entry.id   85486074d94a6a520e61611ebb4f6c90
#
_cell.length_a   1.000
_cell.length_b   1.000
_cell.length_c   1.000
_cell.angle_alpha   90.00
_cell.angle_beta   90.00
_cell.angle_gamma   90.00
#
_symmetry.space_group_name_H-M   'P 1'
#
loop_
_entity.id
_entity.type
_entity.pdbx_description
1 polymer ?
#
loop_
_entity_poly.entity_id
_entity_poly.type
_entity_poly.pdbx_seq_one_letter_code
_entity_poly.pdbx_strand_id
1 'polypeptide(L)'
;RDALAGSVDVWMQALRRAVAQARNEGHLRAEVDEAQLAFEIHGLILALHYEARFLHSDQALPRARSGFDRLMQAHQARSTTSIP
;
A
#
# COMPACT_ATOMS: atom_id res chain seq x y z
N ARG A 1 -4.47 6.64 24.63
CA ARG A 1 -4.63 7.37 23.40
C ARG A 1 -3.31 7.62 22.69
N ASP A 2 -2.31 8.01 23.46
CA ASP A 2 -0.98 8.17 22.89
C ASP A 2 -0.43 6.84 22.41
N ALA A 3 -0.75 5.76 23.11
CA ALA A 3 -0.30 4.44 22.69
C ALA A 3 -0.91 4.08 21.33
N LEU A 4 -2.16 4.43 21.13
CA LEU A 4 -2.80 4.14 19.85
C LEU A 4 -2.17 4.97 18.72
N ALA A 5 -1.95 6.25 18.97
CA ALA A 5 -1.32 7.10 17.98
C ALA A 5 0.10 6.62 17.67
N GLY A 6 0.83 6.21 18.71
CA GLY A 6 2.17 5.69 18.54
C GLY A 6 2.18 4.41 17.71
N SER A 7 1.20 3.53 17.93
CA SER A 7 1.11 2.29 17.17
C SER A 7 0.88 2.55 15.70
N VAL A 8 -0.01 3.49 15.39
CA VAL A 8 -0.29 3.85 13.99
C VAL A 8 0.96 4.45 13.36
N ASP A 9 1.66 5.30 14.10
CA ASP A 9 2.86 5.94 13.57
C ASP A 9 3.95 4.91 13.27
N VAL A 10 4.17 3.97 14.18
CA VAL A 10 5.15 2.91 13.97
C VAL A 10 4.78 2.09 12.73
N TRP A 11 3.51 1.81 12.59
CA TRP A 11 3.00 1.04 11.47
C TRP A 11 3.25 1.76 10.16
N MET A 12 2.95 3.06 10.13
CA MET A 12 3.16 3.86 8.93
C MET A 12 4.63 3.98 8.58
N GLN A 13 5.49 4.10 9.57
CA GLN A 13 6.91 4.16 9.31
C GLN A 13 7.44 2.85 8.76
N ALA A 14 6.95 1.72 9.28
CA ALA A 14 7.33 0.42 8.75
C ALA A 14 6.90 0.28 7.30
N LEU A 15 5.70 0.76 7.00
CA LEU A 15 5.18 0.69 5.64
C LEU A 15 6.02 1.55 4.70
N ARG A 16 6.38 2.76 5.13
CA ARG A 16 7.26 3.63 4.33
C ARG A 16 8.60 2.97 4.07
N ARG A 17 9.16 2.32 5.07
CA ARG A 17 10.44 1.64 4.89
C ARG A 17 10.33 0.51 3.90
N ALA A 18 9.23 -0.22 3.94
CA ALA A 18 9.01 -1.31 2.99
C ALA A 18 8.92 -0.77 1.57
N VAL A 19 8.22 0.34 1.39
CA VAL A 19 8.11 0.97 0.08
C VAL A 19 9.48 1.47 -0.39
N ALA A 20 10.23 2.11 0.50
CA ALA A 20 11.55 2.63 0.16
C ALA A 20 12.48 1.49 -0.24
N GLN A 21 12.42 0.38 0.47
CA GLN A 21 13.25 -0.77 0.15
C GLN A 21 12.88 -1.33 -1.22
N ALA A 22 11.60 -1.47 -1.51
CA ALA A 22 11.15 -1.97 -2.80
C ALA A 22 11.61 -1.06 -3.94
N ARG A 23 11.56 0.26 -3.69
CA ARG A 23 12.04 1.21 -4.68
C ARG A 23 13.54 1.07 -4.90
N ASN A 24 14.29 0.96 -3.80
CA ASN A 24 15.74 0.86 -3.89
C ASN A 24 16.18 -0.44 -4.54
N GLU A 25 15.37 -1.48 -4.43
CA GLU A 25 15.66 -2.76 -5.06
C GLU A 25 15.17 -2.84 -6.50
N GLY A 26 14.58 -1.76 -7.01
CA GLY A 26 14.19 -1.72 -8.40
C GLY A 26 12.81 -2.27 -8.71
N HIS A 27 12.03 -2.62 -7.69
CA HIS A 27 10.68 -3.15 -7.91
C HIS A 27 9.68 -2.04 -8.18
N LEU A 28 9.96 -0.84 -7.67
CA LEU A 28 9.13 0.33 -7.90
C LEU A 28 9.95 1.38 -8.65
N ARG A 29 9.25 2.28 -9.35
CA ARG A 29 9.94 3.33 -10.07
C ARG A 29 10.69 4.24 -9.11
N ALA A 30 11.80 4.79 -9.58
CA ALA A 30 12.68 5.59 -8.74
C ALA A 30 12.00 6.84 -8.19
N GLU A 31 11.03 7.38 -8.91
CA GLU A 31 10.36 8.62 -8.52
C GLU A 31 9.20 8.41 -7.56
N VAL A 32 8.95 7.17 -7.14
CA VAL A 32 7.85 6.89 -6.22
C VAL A 32 8.08 7.60 -4.90
N ASP A 33 7.04 8.31 -4.46
CA ASP A 33 7.03 8.98 -3.16
C ASP A 33 6.59 7.96 -2.12
N GLU A 34 7.51 7.57 -1.25
CA GLU A 34 7.23 6.52 -0.28
C GLU A 34 6.14 6.90 0.70
N ALA A 35 6.08 8.16 1.09
CA ALA A 35 5.05 8.60 2.03
C ALA A 35 3.67 8.56 1.39
N GLN A 36 3.59 8.98 0.13
CA GLN A 36 2.32 9.00 -0.57
C GLN A 36 1.83 7.57 -0.83
N LEU A 37 2.71 6.70 -1.29
CA LEU A 37 2.31 5.32 -1.56
C LEU A 37 1.90 4.61 -0.27
N ALA A 38 2.65 4.81 0.81
CA ALA A 38 2.29 4.22 2.09
C ALA A 38 0.92 4.71 2.55
N PHE A 39 0.63 5.99 2.33
CA PHE A 39 -0.67 6.56 2.68
C PHE A 39 -1.80 5.84 1.92
N GLU A 40 -1.59 5.63 0.64
CA GLU A 40 -2.62 4.98 -0.19
C GLU A 40 -2.82 3.52 0.20
N ILE A 41 -1.74 2.81 0.48
CA ILE A 41 -1.85 1.42 0.94
C ILE A 41 -2.60 1.37 2.28
N HIS A 42 -2.27 2.30 3.18
CA HIS A 42 -2.94 2.35 4.47
C HIS A 42 -4.43 2.61 4.31
N GLY A 43 -4.79 3.47 3.36
CA GLY A 43 -6.19 3.73 3.06
C GLY A 43 -6.94 2.47 2.64
N LEU A 44 -6.31 1.64 1.81
CA LEU A 44 -6.92 0.37 1.40
C LEU A 44 -7.14 -0.55 2.60
N ILE A 45 -6.16 -0.60 3.49
CA ILE A 45 -6.26 -1.44 4.67
C ILE A 45 -7.38 -0.95 5.59
N LEU A 46 -7.48 0.36 5.78
CA LEU A 46 -8.54 0.93 6.61
C LEU A 46 -9.91 0.64 6.03
N ALA A 47 -10.06 0.80 4.71
CA ALA A 47 -11.33 0.54 4.05
C ALA A 47 -11.70 -0.93 4.17
N LEU A 48 -10.73 -1.82 4.01
CA LEU A 48 -10.96 -3.25 4.14
C LEU A 48 -11.47 -3.59 5.54
N HIS A 49 -10.79 -3.06 6.55
CA HIS A 49 -11.18 -3.31 7.94
C HIS A 49 -12.58 -2.82 8.23
N TYR A 50 -12.89 -1.60 7.79
CA TYR A 50 -14.19 -1.02 8.05
C TYR A 50 -15.30 -1.84 7.41
N GLU A 51 -15.15 -2.17 6.14
CA GLU A 51 -16.18 -2.88 5.43
C GLU A 51 -16.34 -4.32 5.91
N ALA A 52 -15.21 -4.96 6.22
CA ALA A 52 -15.28 -6.34 6.68
C ALA A 52 -15.88 -6.44 8.08
N ARG A 53 -15.50 -5.55 8.98
CA ARG A 53 -15.91 -5.68 10.38
C ARG A 53 -17.22 -4.99 10.70
N PHE A 54 -17.51 -3.88 10.07
CA PHE A 54 -18.70 -3.10 10.42
C PHE A 54 -19.82 -3.27 9.42
N LEU A 55 -19.50 -3.41 8.15
CA LEU A 55 -20.53 -3.56 7.13
C LEU A 55 -20.72 -5.02 6.73
N HIS A 56 -19.83 -5.90 7.18
CA HIS A 56 -19.91 -7.34 6.89
C HIS A 56 -20.02 -7.59 5.38
N SER A 57 -19.28 -6.83 4.60
CA SER A 57 -19.35 -6.90 3.15
C SER A 57 -18.49 -8.06 2.63
N ASP A 58 -19.10 -8.93 1.84
CA ASP A 58 -18.36 -10.00 1.19
C ASP A 58 -17.44 -9.47 0.12
N GLN A 59 -17.67 -8.23 -0.32
CA GLN A 59 -16.87 -7.63 -1.39
C GLN A 59 -15.64 -6.90 -0.87
N ALA A 60 -15.48 -6.80 0.45
CA ALA A 60 -14.39 -6.02 1.02
C ALA A 60 -13.02 -6.51 0.56
N LEU A 61 -12.76 -7.80 0.73
CA LEU A 61 -11.45 -8.34 0.37
C LEU A 61 -11.17 -8.30 -1.13
N PRO A 62 -12.10 -8.73 -1.99
CA PRO A 62 -11.86 -8.61 -3.44
C PRO A 62 -11.63 -7.18 -3.88
N ARG A 63 -12.35 -6.23 -3.32
CA ARG A 63 -12.17 -4.82 -3.68
C ARG A 63 -10.83 -4.28 -3.22
N ALA A 64 -10.43 -4.63 -2.01
CA ALA A 64 -9.13 -4.20 -1.50
C ALA A 64 -8.01 -4.79 -2.34
N ARG A 65 -8.13 -6.05 -2.71
CA ARG A 65 -7.13 -6.71 -3.54
C ARG A 65 -7.04 -6.04 -4.92
N SER A 66 -8.18 -5.77 -5.53
CA SER A 66 -8.18 -5.10 -6.84
C SER A 66 -7.56 -3.72 -6.75
N GLY A 67 -7.87 -2.99 -5.68
CA GLY A 67 -7.29 -1.66 -5.47
C GLY A 67 -5.79 -1.73 -5.28
N PHE A 68 -5.34 -2.68 -4.50
CA PHE A 68 -3.91 -2.85 -4.25
C PHE A 68 -3.18 -3.23 -5.55
N ASP A 69 -3.76 -4.12 -6.33
CA ASP A 69 -3.13 -4.53 -7.59
C ASP A 69 -2.99 -3.35 -8.54
N ARG A 70 -4.02 -2.53 -8.64
CA ARG A 70 -3.97 -1.35 -9.51
C ARG A 70 -2.95 -0.34 -9.00
N LEU A 71 -2.89 -0.19 -7.68
CA LEU A 71 -1.94 0.74 -7.09
C LEU A 71 -0.51 0.28 -7.38
N MET A 72 -0.25 -1.00 -7.22
CA MET A 72 1.08 -1.53 -7.49
C MET A 72 1.44 -1.40 -8.97
N GLN A 73 0.50 -1.69 -9.85
CA GLN A 73 0.76 -1.56 -11.28
C GLN A 73 1.09 -0.12 -11.67
N ALA A 74 0.45 0.83 -11.02
CA ALA A 74 0.69 2.24 -11.31
C ALA A 74 2.10 2.69 -10.90
N HIS A 75 2.70 2.02 -9.91
CA HIS A 75 3.99 2.43 -9.37
C HIS A 75 5.11 1.44 -9.66
N GLN A 76 4.78 0.35 -10.28
CA GLN A 76 5.72 -0.71 -10.59
C GLN A 76 6.79 -0.21 -11.56
N ALA A 77 8.02 -0.65 -11.35
CA ALA A 77 9.09 -0.29 -12.25
C ALA A 77 8.79 -0.84 -13.65
N ARG A 78 9.17 -0.08 -14.68
CA ARG A 78 8.98 -0.54 -16.03
C ARG A 78 9.79 -1.78 -16.27
N SER A 79 9.16 -2.74 -16.92
CA SER A 79 9.86 -3.95 -17.30
C SER A 79 10.61 -3.69 -18.60
N THR A 80 11.93 -3.78 -18.53
CA THR A 80 12.73 -3.65 -19.75
C THR A 80 12.74 -4.93 -20.54
N THR A 81 12.31 -6.01 -19.91
CA THR A 81 12.30 -7.30 -20.60
C THR A 81 11.18 -7.41 -21.58
N SER A 82 10.20 -6.53 -21.48
CA SER A 82 9.08 -6.56 -22.40
C SER A 82 9.48 -6.02 -23.77
N ILE A 83 10.63 -5.46 -23.88
CA ILE A 83 11.10 -4.91 -25.14
C ILE A 83 11.89 -5.97 -25.86
N PRO A 84 11.40 -6.38 -27.01
CA PRO A 84 12.12 -7.37 -27.82
C PRO A 84 13.45 -6.84 -28.29
#